data_33a4db1bbc79de49b3aa466d2412d211
#
_entry.id   33a4db1bbc79de49b3aa466d2412d211
#
_cell.length_a   1.000
_cell.length_b   1.000
_cell.length_c   1.000
_cell.angle_alpha   90.00
_cell.angle_beta   90.00
_cell.angle_gamma   90.00
#
_symmetry.space_group_name_H-M   'P 1'
#
loop_
_entity.id
_entity.type
_entity.pdbx_description
1 polymer ?
#
loop_
_entity_poly.entity_id
_entity_poly.type
_entity_poly.pdbx_seq_one_letter_code
_entity_poly.pdbx_strand_id
1 'polypeptide(L)'
;MSTVRRIKKVWKSKPTIEGAGVHLKRAFGYDQVPQLDPFLLLDDFRSDNPDHYLKGFPWHPHRGIETITYVLTGVVEHGDSMGNRGLISSGDVQWMTAGSGIIHQEMPKGDKKRVMSGFQLWANLPASHKMMAPRYRDVKNQQIPEVSLKGGIKAKIICGKLNGVVGPVQDIVTDPEYLDVTVPGGTTFTHPVRREQNVLAYVIEGEGYFDQGRDSYGHEVIGANYFDLKRSCICKDQTVVLYGDGDEVSVTCEREGVRFLLISGRPIAEPVAWYGPIVMNTQEELRLAFEEYQNGTFIKHGKA
;
A
#
# COMPACT_ATOMS: atom_id res chain seq x y z
N MET A 1 -5.65 24.62 -17.63
CA MET A 1 -4.26 24.34 -17.25
C MET A 1 -4.29 23.29 -16.16
N SER A 2 -3.43 22.28 -16.24
CA SER A 2 -3.25 21.29 -15.17
C SER A 2 -2.75 21.99 -13.91
N THR A 3 -3.26 21.56 -12.74
CA THR A 3 -2.82 22.07 -11.44
C THR A 3 -1.99 20.98 -10.77
N VAL A 4 -0.69 21.23 -10.62
CA VAL A 4 0.19 20.29 -9.93
C VAL A 4 -0.14 20.28 -8.44
N ARG A 5 -0.33 19.08 -7.89
CA ARG A 5 -0.58 18.87 -6.47
C ARG A 5 0.62 19.30 -5.64
N ARG A 6 0.35 20.08 -4.60
CA ARG A 6 1.34 20.42 -3.58
C ARG A 6 1.34 19.36 -2.50
N ILE A 7 2.45 19.22 -1.80
CA ILE A 7 2.50 18.40 -0.59
C ILE A 7 1.56 19.02 0.46
N LYS A 8 0.72 18.19 1.07
CA LYS A 8 -0.11 18.54 2.23
C LYS A 8 0.60 18.17 3.52
N LYS A 9 1.10 16.91 3.60
CA LYS A 9 1.78 16.40 4.79
C LYS A 9 2.89 15.43 4.40
N VAL A 10 3.93 15.37 5.22
CA VAL A 10 4.97 14.33 5.14
C VAL A 10 5.24 13.74 6.52
N TRP A 11 5.62 12.45 6.54
CA TRP A 11 6.10 11.77 7.75
C TRP A 11 6.96 10.56 7.40
N LYS A 12 7.67 10.05 8.40
CA LYS A 12 8.46 8.82 8.27
C LYS A 12 7.65 7.61 8.73
N SER A 13 7.84 6.47 8.08
CA SER A 13 7.35 5.19 8.61
C SER A 13 7.98 4.89 9.97
N LYS A 14 7.21 4.19 10.82
CA LYS A 14 7.61 3.86 12.20
C LYS A 14 7.89 2.37 12.35
N PRO A 15 8.95 1.97 13.07
CA PRO A 15 9.17 0.59 13.43
C PRO A 15 7.94 0.02 14.16
N THR A 16 7.52 -1.17 13.77
CA THR A 16 6.36 -1.88 14.32
C THR A 16 6.66 -3.36 14.32
N ILE A 17 6.05 -4.11 15.23
CA ILE A 17 6.11 -5.58 15.26
C ILE A 17 4.70 -6.10 15.11
N GLU A 18 4.50 -6.99 14.13
CA GLU A 18 3.20 -7.58 13.80
C GLU A 18 3.30 -9.11 13.61
N GLY A 19 2.15 -9.75 13.41
CA GLY A 19 2.10 -11.20 13.23
C GLY A 19 2.69 -11.96 14.41
N ALA A 20 3.48 -12.98 14.15
CA ALA A 20 4.17 -13.75 15.19
C ALA A 20 5.53 -13.14 15.60
N GLY A 21 5.77 -11.88 15.31
CA GLY A 21 7.01 -11.15 15.61
C GLY A 21 7.77 -10.72 14.36
N VAL A 22 7.04 -10.32 13.31
CA VAL A 22 7.60 -9.70 12.10
C VAL A 22 7.91 -8.24 12.38
N HIS A 23 9.16 -7.86 12.20
CA HIS A 23 9.61 -6.48 12.29
C HIS A 23 9.38 -5.79 10.96
N LEU A 24 8.63 -4.72 10.96
CA LEU A 24 8.30 -3.95 9.78
C LEU A 24 8.32 -2.44 10.09
N LYS A 25 8.13 -1.63 9.07
CA LYS A 25 7.99 -0.18 9.20
C LYS A 25 6.60 0.21 8.69
N ARG A 26 5.74 0.62 9.60
CA ARG A 26 4.40 1.09 9.27
C ARG A 26 4.46 2.49 8.71
N ALA A 27 4.15 2.62 7.42
CA ALA A 27 4.10 3.90 6.73
C ALA A 27 2.88 4.71 7.19
N PHE A 28 1.72 4.05 7.30
CA PHE A 28 0.50 4.59 7.90
C PHE A 28 -0.40 3.45 8.38
N GLY A 29 -1.35 3.78 9.25
CA GLY A 29 -2.29 2.83 9.82
C GLY A 29 -3.41 3.55 10.56
N TYR A 30 -3.86 2.99 11.66
CA TYR A 30 -5.03 3.44 12.42
C TYR A 30 -5.02 4.94 12.74
N ASP A 31 -3.88 5.49 13.12
CA ASP A 31 -3.74 6.91 13.50
C ASP A 31 -4.02 7.89 12.34
N GLN A 32 -3.91 7.44 11.10
CA GLN A 32 -4.09 8.26 9.90
C GLN A 32 -5.48 8.12 9.27
N VAL A 33 -6.33 7.21 9.76
CA VAL A 33 -7.71 7.05 9.28
C VAL A 33 -8.59 8.19 9.85
N PRO A 34 -9.43 8.86 9.03
CA PRO A 34 -9.76 8.59 7.62
C PRO A 34 -8.96 9.41 6.59
N GLN A 35 -7.83 10.04 6.96
CA GLN A 35 -7.13 10.99 6.09
C GLN A 35 -6.67 10.40 4.75
N LEU A 36 -6.45 9.08 4.70
CA LEU A 36 -5.95 8.35 3.54
C LEU A 36 -7.03 7.48 2.87
N ASP A 37 -8.31 7.67 3.25
CA ASP A 37 -9.41 6.92 2.65
C ASP A 37 -9.28 6.87 1.10
N PRO A 38 -9.34 5.70 0.45
CA PRO A 38 -9.79 4.41 0.98
C PRO A 38 -8.70 3.54 1.60
N PHE A 39 -7.48 4.02 1.76
CA PHE A 39 -6.38 3.22 2.28
C PHE A 39 -6.33 3.26 3.80
N LEU A 40 -6.09 2.08 4.38
CA LEU A 40 -6.13 1.87 5.83
C LEU A 40 -4.73 1.69 6.42
N LEU A 41 -3.86 0.97 5.70
CA LEU A 41 -2.55 0.58 6.22
C LEU A 41 -1.57 0.38 5.07
N LEU A 42 -0.31 0.78 5.29
CA LEU A 42 0.83 0.37 4.46
C LEU A 42 1.98 -0.03 5.37
N ASP A 43 2.37 -1.29 5.27
CA ASP A 43 3.52 -1.86 5.97
C ASP A 43 4.64 -2.20 4.99
N ASP A 44 5.84 -1.78 5.34
CA ASP A 44 7.11 -2.03 4.66
C ASP A 44 7.86 -3.11 5.46
N PHE A 45 7.86 -4.35 4.97
CA PHE A 45 8.50 -5.49 5.65
C PHE A 45 9.87 -5.85 5.06
N ARG A 46 10.58 -4.87 4.52
CA ARG A 46 11.93 -5.05 3.99
C ARG A 46 12.93 -5.33 5.11
N SER A 47 13.65 -6.47 5.02
CA SER A 47 14.70 -6.85 5.96
C SER A 47 15.70 -7.81 5.33
N ASP A 48 16.97 -7.67 5.70
CA ASP A 48 18.07 -8.60 5.43
C ASP A 48 18.36 -9.53 6.62
N ASN A 49 17.61 -9.37 7.73
CA ASN A 49 17.70 -10.23 8.90
C ASN A 49 16.52 -11.22 8.94
N PRO A 50 16.74 -12.52 8.76
CA PRO A 50 15.70 -13.55 8.80
C PRO A 50 14.88 -13.59 10.08
N ASP A 51 15.47 -13.25 11.23
CA ASP A 51 14.74 -13.24 12.51
C ASP A 51 13.63 -12.17 12.54
N HIS A 52 13.70 -11.20 11.63
CA HIS A 52 12.70 -10.14 11.50
C HIS A 52 11.46 -10.59 10.71
N TYR A 53 11.51 -11.68 9.90
CA TYR A 53 10.38 -12.02 9.05
C TYR A 53 9.98 -13.50 9.05
N LEU A 54 10.87 -14.43 9.39
CA LEU A 54 10.60 -15.88 9.26
C LEU A 54 9.43 -16.38 10.10
N LYS A 55 9.08 -15.71 11.19
CA LYS A 55 7.92 -16.06 12.01
C LYS A 55 6.59 -15.85 11.30
N GLY A 56 6.55 -14.93 10.35
CA GLY A 56 5.43 -14.69 9.46
C GLY A 56 4.14 -14.27 10.16
N PHE A 57 3.07 -14.44 9.41
CA PHE A 57 1.70 -14.16 9.82
C PHE A 57 0.92 -15.49 9.81
N PRO A 58 0.89 -16.24 10.93
CA PRO A 58 0.11 -17.47 11.06
C PRO A 58 -1.38 -17.22 10.80
N TRP A 59 -2.17 -18.28 10.69
CA TRP A 59 -3.59 -18.23 10.38
C TRP A 59 -4.33 -17.13 11.16
N HIS A 60 -4.84 -16.14 10.42
CA HIS A 60 -5.58 -14.99 10.95
C HIS A 60 -6.73 -14.60 10.01
N PRO A 61 -7.83 -14.03 10.56
CA PRO A 61 -8.98 -13.62 9.77
C PRO A 61 -8.78 -12.25 9.12
N HIS A 62 -9.51 -11.98 8.02
CA HIS A 62 -9.79 -10.64 7.52
C HIS A 62 -11.26 -10.53 7.11
N ARG A 63 -11.87 -9.37 7.31
CA ARG A 63 -13.21 -9.02 6.81
C ARG A 63 -13.30 -7.53 6.48
N GLY A 64 -14.03 -7.23 5.41
CA GLY A 64 -14.40 -5.86 5.04
C GLY A 64 -13.31 -5.04 4.38
N ILE A 65 -12.22 -5.65 3.96
CA ILE A 65 -11.06 -5.00 3.34
C ILE A 65 -10.54 -5.78 2.13
N GLU A 66 -9.63 -5.15 1.42
CA GLU A 66 -8.72 -5.79 0.49
C GLU A 66 -7.29 -5.70 1.05
N THR A 67 -6.50 -6.77 0.90
CA THR A 67 -5.07 -6.80 1.24
C THR A 67 -4.26 -7.01 -0.03
N ILE A 68 -3.21 -6.21 -0.19
CA ILE A 68 -2.35 -6.22 -1.37
C ILE A 68 -0.91 -6.45 -0.91
N THR A 69 -0.40 -7.64 -1.20
CA THR A 69 0.99 -8.02 -0.93
C THR A 69 1.82 -7.85 -2.19
N TYR A 70 2.80 -6.95 -2.19
CA TYR A 70 3.75 -6.75 -3.28
C TYR A 70 5.15 -7.16 -2.83
N VAL A 71 5.68 -8.23 -3.40
CA VAL A 71 7.01 -8.77 -3.06
C VAL A 71 8.05 -8.22 -4.03
N LEU A 72 9.06 -7.51 -3.55
CA LEU A 72 10.19 -7.05 -4.37
C LEU A 72 11.30 -8.10 -4.44
N THR A 73 11.59 -8.76 -3.31
CA THR A 73 12.66 -9.76 -3.18
C THR A 73 12.23 -10.81 -2.17
N GLY A 74 12.54 -12.04 -2.45
CA GLY A 74 12.16 -13.19 -1.62
C GLY A 74 10.87 -13.87 -2.10
N VAL A 75 10.26 -14.62 -1.21
CA VAL A 75 9.04 -15.39 -1.46
C VAL A 75 8.16 -15.34 -0.23
N VAL A 76 6.85 -15.23 -0.41
CA VAL A 76 5.85 -15.43 0.64
C VAL A 76 5.02 -16.66 0.28
N GLU A 77 5.01 -17.66 1.15
CA GLU A 77 4.07 -18.79 1.05
C GLU A 77 2.74 -18.35 1.66
N HIS A 78 1.66 -18.54 0.94
CA HIS A 78 0.32 -18.24 1.45
C HIS A 78 -0.60 -19.46 1.37
N GLY A 79 -1.61 -19.47 2.23
CA GLY A 79 -2.72 -20.40 2.19
C GLY A 79 -3.94 -19.80 2.85
N ASP A 80 -5.15 -20.21 2.42
CA ASP A 80 -6.40 -19.64 2.91
C ASP A 80 -7.47 -20.70 3.21
N SER A 81 -8.54 -20.24 3.87
CA SER A 81 -9.70 -21.05 4.25
C SER A 81 -10.55 -21.53 3.06
N MET A 82 -10.34 -20.99 1.85
CA MET A 82 -10.98 -21.46 0.62
C MET A 82 -10.16 -22.60 -0.04
N GLY A 83 -9.01 -22.96 0.56
CA GLY A 83 -8.11 -24.00 0.09
C GLY A 83 -7.15 -23.54 -1.01
N ASN A 84 -7.01 -22.25 -1.25
CA ASN A 84 -5.96 -21.73 -2.10
C ASN A 84 -4.62 -21.84 -1.38
N ARG A 85 -3.58 -22.17 -2.13
CA ARG A 85 -2.19 -22.20 -1.67
C ARG A 85 -1.30 -21.74 -2.81
N GLY A 86 -0.26 -21.00 -2.49
CA GLY A 86 0.64 -20.52 -3.54
C GLY A 86 1.87 -19.84 -2.99
N LEU A 87 2.65 -19.32 -3.94
CA LEU A 87 3.86 -18.55 -3.70
C LEU A 87 3.70 -17.18 -4.36
N ILE A 88 3.98 -16.15 -3.58
CA ILE A 88 4.15 -14.80 -4.07
C ILE A 88 5.66 -14.59 -4.16
N SER A 89 6.20 -14.61 -5.37
CA SER A 89 7.65 -14.52 -5.63
C SER A 89 8.08 -13.10 -5.94
N SER A 90 9.39 -12.90 -6.08
CA SER A 90 9.94 -11.58 -6.40
C SER A 90 9.31 -10.95 -7.64
N GLY A 91 8.76 -9.77 -7.49
CA GLY A 91 8.03 -9.01 -8.50
C GLY A 91 6.54 -9.32 -8.58
N ASP A 92 6.04 -10.38 -7.91
CA ASP A 92 4.63 -10.76 -7.92
C ASP A 92 3.81 -9.85 -6.98
N VAL A 93 2.52 -9.77 -7.28
CA VAL A 93 1.51 -9.12 -6.43
C VAL A 93 0.38 -10.11 -6.15
N GLN A 94 -0.06 -10.16 -4.90
CA GLN A 94 -1.31 -10.81 -4.53
C GLN A 94 -2.31 -9.75 -4.08
N TRP A 95 -3.45 -9.70 -4.76
CA TRP A 95 -4.58 -8.84 -4.40
C TRP A 95 -5.73 -9.70 -3.91
N MET A 96 -5.97 -9.68 -2.62
CA MET A 96 -7.02 -10.45 -1.98
C MET A 96 -8.15 -9.52 -1.52
N THR A 97 -9.36 -9.76 -2.00
CA THR A 97 -10.56 -9.17 -1.41
C THR A 97 -11.05 -10.09 -0.30
N ALA A 98 -10.97 -9.66 0.96
CA ALA A 98 -11.45 -10.45 2.09
C ALA A 98 -12.98 -10.48 2.16
N GLY A 99 -13.63 -9.38 1.80
CA GLY A 99 -15.09 -9.30 1.73
C GLY A 99 -15.76 -9.76 3.02
N SER A 100 -16.66 -10.74 2.91
CA SER A 100 -17.43 -11.29 4.03
C SER A 100 -16.65 -12.12 5.03
N GLY A 101 -15.40 -12.42 4.73
CA GLY A 101 -14.47 -13.10 5.64
C GLY A 101 -13.62 -14.16 4.96
N ILE A 102 -12.33 -14.11 5.27
CA ILE A 102 -11.34 -15.11 4.91
C ILE A 102 -10.42 -15.33 6.10
N ILE A 103 -9.89 -16.54 6.24
CA ILE A 103 -8.81 -16.85 7.19
C ILE A 103 -7.64 -17.29 6.35
N HIS A 104 -6.48 -16.66 6.52
CA HIS A 104 -5.29 -16.98 5.75
C HIS A 104 -4.01 -16.93 6.59
N GLN A 105 -2.93 -17.39 6.01
CA GLN A 105 -1.58 -17.24 6.53
C GLN A 105 -0.64 -16.74 5.45
N GLU A 106 0.38 -16.00 5.85
CA GLU A 106 1.47 -15.52 5.00
C GLU A 106 2.81 -15.81 5.70
N MET A 107 3.64 -16.64 5.06
CA MET A 107 4.90 -17.12 5.62
C MET A 107 6.06 -16.67 4.74
N PRO A 108 6.72 -15.53 5.06
CA PRO A 108 7.84 -15.01 4.31
C PRO A 108 9.04 -15.94 4.35
N LYS A 109 9.70 -16.09 3.20
CA LYS A 109 10.99 -16.76 3.05
C LYS A 109 11.90 -15.85 2.24
N GLY A 110 13.04 -15.51 2.75
CA GLY A 110 14.01 -14.70 2.03
C GLY A 110 14.46 -15.38 0.72
N ASP A 111 15.18 -14.64 -0.09
CA ASP A 111 15.90 -15.16 -1.25
C ASP A 111 17.16 -15.96 -0.82
N LYS A 112 17.99 -16.34 -1.81
CA LYS A 112 19.27 -17.04 -1.55
C LYS A 112 20.25 -16.23 -0.69
N LYS A 113 20.09 -14.92 -0.64
CA LYS A 113 20.87 -14.00 0.20
C LYS A 113 20.21 -13.71 1.55
N ARG A 114 19.09 -14.40 1.83
CA ARG A 114 18.27 -14.22 3.03
C ARG A 114 17.66 -12.81 3.13
N VAL A 115 17.40 -12.17 2.00
CA VAL A 115 16.70 -10.88 1.92
C VAL A 115 15.22 -11.11 1.66
N MET A 116 14.38 -10.44 2.45
CA MET A 116 12.94 -10.33 2.23
C MET A 116 12.60 -8.85 2.03
N SER A 117 11.89 -8.53 0.94
CA SER A 117 11.54 -7.15 0.65
C SER A 117 10.16 -7.09 0.02
N GLY A 118 9.29 -6.26 0.58
CA GLY A 118 7.95 -6.08 0.04
C GLY A 118 7.09 -5.17 0.90
N PHE A 119 5.85 -5.05 0.47
CA PHE A 119 4.85 -4.14 1.06
C PHE A 119 3.51 -4.84 1.20
N GLN A 120 2.81 -4.48 2.29
CA GLN A 120 1.42 -4.87 2.53
C GLN A 120 0.58 -3.59 2.56
N LEU A 121 -0.31 -3.43 1.59
CA LEU A 121 -1.28 -2.33 1.54
C LEU A 121 -2.66 -2.87 1.88
N TRP A 122 -3.42 -2.19 2.73
CA TRP A 122 -4.83 -2.45 2.95
C TRP A 122 -5.68 -1.34 2.37
N ALA A 123 -6.67 -1.74 1.57
CA ALA A 123 -7.70 -0.86 1.05
C ALA A 123 -9.07 -1.22 1.66
N ASN A 124 -9.83 -0.21 2.03
CA ASN A 124 -11.17 -0.40 2.59
C ASN A 124 -12.18 -0.76 1.49
N LEU A 125 -13.25 -1.42 1.88
CA LEU A 125 -14.42 -1.65 1.05
C LEU A 125 -15.59 -0.79 1.55
N PRO A 126 -16.41 -0.22 0.66
CA PRO A 126 -17.64 0.46 1.07
C PRO A 126 -18.63 -0.54 1.67
N ALA A 127 -19.56 -0.06 2.50
CA ALA A 127 -20.56 -0.86 3.20
C ALA A 127 -21.27 -1.85 2.27
N SER A 128 -21.62 -1.40 1.06
CA SER A 128 -22.28 -2.20 0.03
C SER A 128 -21.47 -3.42 -0.45
N HIS A 129 -20.16 -3.44 -0.21
CA HIS A 129 -19.23 -4.48 -0.67
C HIS A 129 -18.49 -5.21 0.45
N LYS A 130 -18.65 -4.77 1.71
CA LYS A 130 -17.96 -5.42 2.84
C LYS A 130 -18.30 -6.89 3.01
N MET A 131 -19.52 -7.28 2.65
CA MET A 131 -19.99 -8.67 2.74
C MET A 131 -20.00 -9.40 1.40
N MET A 132 -19.28 -8.89 0.37
CA MET A 132 -19.11 -9.60 -0.90
C MET A 132 -18.32 -10.90 -0.72
N ALA A 133 -18.44 -11.81 -1.68
CA ALA A 133 -17.66 -13.04 -1.68
C ALA A 133 -16.14 -12.73 -1.76
N PRO A 134 -15.31 -13.41 -0.97
CA PRO A 134 -13.86 -13.30 -1.06
C PRO A 134 -13.37 -13.66 -2.47
N ARG A 135 -12.30 -13.00 -2.91
CA ARG A 135 -11.67 -13.33 -4.20
C ARG A 135 -10.17 -13.09 -4.14
N TYR A 136 -9.44 -13.88 -4.91
CA TYR A 136 -8.00 -13.83 -5.06
C TYR A 136 -7.58 -13.44 -6.47
N ARG A 137 -6.54 -12.65 -6.56
CA ARG A 137 -5.86 -12.32 -7.81
C ARG A 137 -4.36 -12.43 -7.59
N ASP A 138 -3.78 -13.56 -8.01
CA ASP A 138 -2.33 -13.74 -8.05
C ASP A 138 -1.82 -13.18 -9.37
N VAL A 139 -1.10 -12.08 -9.32
CA VAL A 139 -0.52 -11.42 -10.48
C VAL A 139 0.98 -11.67 -10.50
N LYS A 140 1.44 -12.41 -11.50
CA LYS A 140 2.84 -12.72 -11.67
C LYS A 140 3.60 -11.53 -12.25
N ASN A 141 4.88 -11.38 -11.89
CA ASN A 141 5.73 -10.28 -12.35
C ASN A 141 5.67 -10.06 -13.87
N GLN A 142 5.60 -11.14 -14.66
CA GLN A 142 5.50 -11.05 -16.11
C GLN A 142 4.17 -10.46 -16.62
N GLN A 143 3.15 -10.46 -15.81
CA GLN A 143 1.84 -9.88 -16.13
C GLN A 143 1.76 -8.39 -15.78
N ILE A 144 2.70 -7.87 -14.98
CA ILE A 144 2.75 -6.47 -14.56
C ILE A 144 3.54 -5.70 -15.63
N PRO A 145 2.88 -4.84 -16.43
CA PRO A 145 3.56 -4.07 -17.44
C PRO A 145 4.51 -3.04 -16.83
N GLU A 146 5.71 -2.94 -17.38
CA GLU A 146 6.66 -1.86 -17.09
C GLU A 146 6.70 -0.91 -18.29
N VAL A 147 6.40 0.36 -18.05
CA VAL A 147 6.46 1.43 -19.06
C VAL A 147 7.74 2.22 -18.87
N SER A 148 8.49 2.37 -19.97
CA SER A 148 9.63 3.29 -20.03
C SER A 148 9.18 4.63 -20.60
N LEU A 149 9.44 5.70 -19.85
CA LEU A 149 9.10 7.07 -20.21
C LEU A 149 10.37 7.84 -20.60
N LYS A 150 10.18 9.08 -21.10
CA LYS A 150 11.29 9.96 -21.45
C LYS A 150 12.22 10.20 -20.27
N GLY A 151 13.52 10.26 -20.51
CA GLY A 151 14.54 10.46 -19.48
C GLY A 151 14.92 9.17 -18.72
N GLY A 152 14.52 8.00 -19.20
CA GLY A 152 14.84 6.72 -18.57
C GLY A 152 13.98 6.39 -17.35
N ILE A 153 12.91 7.15 -17.12
CA ILE A 153 11.92 6.88 -16.07
C ILE A 153 11.23 5.57 -16.36
N LYS A 154 11.04 4.74 -15.34
CA LYS A 154 10.34 3.46 -15.43
C LYS A 154 9.19 3.41 -14.44
N ALA A 155 8.09 2.80 -14.84
CA ALA A 155 6.96 2.57 -13.96
C ALA A 155 6.34 1.19 -14.21
N LYS A 156 6.22 0.39 -13.16
CA LYS A 156 5.40 -0.82 -13.15
C LYS A 156 3.98 -0.44 -12.76
N ILE A 157 3.00 -0.96 -13.50
CA ILE A 157 1.58 -0.65 -13.29
C ILE A 157 0.91 -1.87 -12.69
N ILE A 158 0.73 -1.88 -11.39
CA ILE A 158 0.04 -2.96 -10.67
C ILE A 158 -1.47 -2.82 -10.86
N CYS A 159 -1.98 -1.62 -10.63
CA CYS A 159 -3.37 -1.25 -10.82
C CYS A 159 -3.44 0.18 -11.37
N GLY A 160 -4.43 0.50 -12.17
CA GLY A 160 -4.58 1.82 -12.80
C GLY A 160 -4.02 1.88 -14.22
N LYS A 161 -3.64 3.08 -14.68
CA LYS A 161 -3.26 3.33 -16.07
C LYS A 161 -2.16 4.39 -16.17
N LEU A 162 -1.13 4.11 -16.95
CA LEU A 162 -0.06 5.06 -17.27
C LEU A 162 0.23 5.04 -18.77
N ASN A 163 0.26 6.21 -19.40
CA ASN A 163 0.58 6.40 -20.82
C ASN A 163 -0.18 5.42 -21.76
N GLY A 164 -1.46 5.19 -21.47
CA GLY A 164 -2.32 4.29 -22.24
C GLY A 164 -2.23 2.81 -21.88
N VAL A 165 -1.20 2.40 -21.13
CA VAL A 165 -1.04 1.02 -20.65
C VAL A 165 -1.81 0.83 -19.36
N VAL A 166 -2.55 -0.28 -19.25
CA VAL A 166 -3.42 -0.60 -18.10
C VAL A 166 -2.80 -1.74 -17.30
N GLY A 167 -2.83 -1.63 -15.98
CA GLY A 167 -2.38 -2.66 -15.06
C GLY A 167 -3.31 -3.90 -15.05
N PRO A 168 -2.79 -5.07 -14.62
CA PRO A 168 -3.53 -6.32 -14.63
C PRO A 168 -4.67 -6.37 -13.61
N VAL A 169 -4.60 -5.59 -12.52
CA VAL A 169 -5.64 -5.55 -11.51
C VAL A 169 -6.69 -4.51 -11.92
N GLN A 170 -7.90 -4.98 -12.18
CA GLN A 170 -9.04 -4.19 -12.64
C GLN A 170 -10.30 -4.53 -11.81
N ASP A 171 -11.37 -3.77 -12.00
CA ASP A 171 -12.66 -3.98 -11.32
C ASP A 171 -12.56 -3.91 -9.79
N ILE A 172 -11.77 -2.95 -9.31
CA ILE A 172 -11.68 -2.62 -7.88
C ILE A 172 -12.64 -1.48 -7.57
N VAL A 173 -13.43 -1.65 -6.53
CA VAL A 173 -14.56 -0.75 -6.20
C VAL A 173 -14.13 0.69 -5.95
N THR A 174 -12.97 0.89 -5.34
CA THR A 174 -12.42 2.21 -5.00
C THR A 174 -11.63 2.85 -6.14
N ASP A 175 -11.58 2.18 -7.32
CA ASP A 175 -10.86 2.63 -8.52
C ASP A 175 -9.43 3.12 -8.20
N PRO A 176 -8.61 2.28 -7.56
CA PRO A 176 -7.29 2.66 -7.12
C PRO A 176 -6.29 2.68 -8.26
N GLU A 177 -5.23 3.45 -8.06
CA GLU A 177 -4.00 3.33 -8.82
C GLU A 177 -2.86 2.91 -7.90
N TYR A 178 -2.04 1.99 -8.35
CA TYR A 178 -0.86 1.50 -7.63
C TYR A 178 0.29 1.31 -8.61
N LEU A 179 1.23 2.24 -8.59
CA LEU A 179 2.41 2.27 -9.46
C LEU A 179 3.69 2.15 -8.63
N ASP A 180 4.69 1.46 -9.17
CA ASP A 180 6.06 1.43 -8.67
C ASP A 180 6.95 2.20 -9.65
N VAL A 181 7.36 3.40 -9.28
CA VAL A 181 7.98 4.39 -10.16
C VAL A 181 9.44 4.59 -9.80
N THR A 182 10.32 4.50 -10.80
CA THR A 182 11.75 4.83 -10.70
C THR A 182 12.06 6.05 -11.56
N VAL A 183 12.61 7.09 -10.95
CA VAL A 183 12.96 8.36 -11.59
C VAL A 183 14.47 8.55 -11.50
N PRO A 184 15.22 8.46 -12.62
CA PRO A 184 16.66 8.69 -12.62
C PRO A 184 17.04 10.13 -12.25
N GLY A 185 18.28 10.33 -11.82
CA GLY A 185 18.84 11.66 -11.56
C GLY A 185 18.76 12.57 -12.78
N GLY A 186 18.51 13.86 -12.56
CA GLY A 186 18.37 14.87 -13.61
C GLY A 186 17.03 14.81 -14.36
N THR A 187 16.04 14.06 -13.87
CA THR A 187 14.76 13.90 -14.56
C THR A 187 13.55 14.24 -13.69
N THR A 188 12.42 14.48 -14.34
CA THR A 188 11.14 14.77 -13.69
C THR A 188 10.07 13.83 -14.22
N PHE A 189 9.43 13.13 -13.32
CA PHE A 189 8.21 12.34 -13.57
C PHE A 189 7.00 13.23 -13.36
N THR A 190 6.06 13.22 -14.31
CA THR A 190 4.74 13.84 -14.16
C THR A 190 3.67 12.83 -14.51
N HIS A 191 2.58 12.84 -13.75
CA HIS A 191 1.48 11.90 -13.93
C HIS A 191 0.14 12.56 -13.60
N PRO A 192 -0.83 12.52 -14.51
CA PRO A 192 -2.17 13.02 -14.25
C PRO A 192 -2.86 12.12 -13.22
N VAL A 193 -3.52 12.73 -12.26
CA VAL A 193 -4.33 12.05 -11.24
C VAL A 193 -5.71 12.68 -11.18
N ARG A 194 -6.72 11.92 -10.80
CA ARG A 194 -8.07 12.46 -10.68
C ARG A 194 -8.16 13.36 -9.45
N ARG A 195 -8.76 14.52 -9.62
CA ARG A 195 -8.85 15.55 -8.56
C ARG A 195 -9.55 15.06 -7.31
N GLU A 196 -10.58 14.22 -7.45
CA GLU A 196 -11.37 13.66 -6.37
C GLU A 196 -10.66 12.53 -5.59
N GLN A 197 -9.50 12.06 -6.05
CA GLN A 197 -8.77 10.99 -5.39
C GLN A 197 -7.82 11.52 -4.32
N ASN A 198 -7.71 10.78 -3.21
CA ASN A 198 -6.56 10.88 -2.34
C ASN A 198 -5.34 10.30 -3.06
N VAL A 199 -4.22 11.01 -3.00
CA VAL A 199 -2.98 10.63 -3.65
C VAL A 199 -1.85 10.69 -2.64
N LEU A 200 -1.07 9.62 -2.58
CA LEU A 200 0.10 9.54 -1.72
C LEU A 200 1.28 8.88 -2.46
N ALA A 201 2.48 9.23 -2.05
CA ALA A 201 3.69 8.52 -2.44
C ALA A 201 4.40 7.96 -1.20
N TYR A 202 4.99 6.77 -1.33
CA TYR A 202 5.89 6.20 -0.33
C TYR A 202 7.26 5.97 -0.96
N VAL A 203 8.25 6.72 -0.49
CA VAL A 203 9.63 6.61 -1.01
C VAL A 203 10.26 5.34 -0.49
N ILE A 204 10.75 4.50 -1.40
CA ILE A 204 11.30 3.19 -1.07
C ILE A 204 12.81 3.08 -1.36
N GLU A 205 13.37 4.04 -2.13
CA GLU A 205 14.80 4.09 -2.42
C GLU A 205 15.19 5.49 -2.88
N GLY A 206 16.36 5.98 -2.48
CA GLY A 206 16.91 7.25 -2.91
C GLY A 206 16.19 8.47 -2.32
N GLU A 207 16.24 9.58 -3.06
CA GLU A 207 15.67 10.85 -2.63
C GLU A 207 15.20 11.72 -3.81
N GLY A 208 14.18 12.55 -3.57
CA GLY A 208 13.64 13.45 -4.59
C GLY A 208 12.76 14.55 -4.05
N TYR A 209 12.41 15.48 -4.93
CA TYR A 209 11.46 16.57 -4.67
C TYR A 209 10.07 16.13 -5.15
N PHE A 210 9.14 16.04 -4.22
CA PHE A 210 7.75 15.64 -4.46
C PHE A 210 6.79 16.84 -4.56
N ASP A 211 7.35 18.06 -4.53
CA ASP A 211 6.65 19.32 -4.71
C ASP A 211 7.50 20.26 -5.58
N GLN A 212 6.92 20.76 -6.68
CA GLN A 212 7.60 21.70 -7.56
C GLN A 212 7.98 23.03 -6.88
N GLY A 213 7.23 23.43 -5.85
CA GLY A 213 7.49 24.67 -5.11
C GLY A 213 8.71 24.62 -4.22
N ARG A 214 9.20 23.42 -3.89
CA ARG A 214 10.38 23.18 -3.07
C ARG A 214 10.40 23.99 -1.76
N ASP A 215 9.22 24.27 -1.23
CA ASP A 215 9.06 25.02 0.01
C ASP A 215 9.05 24.06 1.20
N SER A 216 10.10 24.07 1.99
CA SER A 216 10.23 23.22 3.18
C SER A 216 9.23 23.55 4.28
N TYR A 217 8.61 24.72 4.22
CA TYR A 217 7.61 25.17 5.20
C TYR A 217 6.20 25.20 4.64
N GLY A 218 6.02 24.87 3.36
CA GLY A 218 4.74 24.88 2.66
C GLY A 218 3.81 23.70 3.01
N HIS A 219 4.25 22.78 3.90
CA HIS A 219 3.50 21.59 4.26
C HIS A 219 3.73 21.19 5.72
N GLU A 220 2.81 20.38 6.25
CA GLU A 220 2.93 19.81 7.60
C GLU A 220 3.92 18.64 7.61
N VAL A 221 4.82 18.60 8.62
CA VAL A 221 5.71 17.48 8.90
C VAL A 221 5.28 16.82 10.20
N ILE A 222 4.70 15.62 10.11
CA ILE A 222 4.24 14.87 11.28
C ILE A 222 5.47 14.24 11.97
N GLY A 223 5.55 14.40 13.30
CA GLY A 223 6.66 13.87 14.12
C GLY A 223 7.90 14.76 14.14
N ALA A 224 7.85 15.95 13.51
CA ALA A 224 8.87 16.97 13.74
C ALA A 224 8.84 17.42 15.21
N ASN A 225 10.03 17.54 15.82
CA ASN A 225 10.13 18.04 17.17
C ASN A 225 10.37 19.57 17.19
N TYR A 226 10.22 20.17 18.34
CA TYR A 226 10.36 21.62 18.53
C TYR A 226 11.76 22.15 18.13
N PHE A 227 12.76 21.30 18.13
CA PHE A 227 14.16 21.66 17.82
C PHE A 227 14.54 21.40 16.37
N ASP A 228 13.64 20.90 15.50
CA ASP A 228 13.87 20.70 14.09
C ASP A 228 13.84 22.03 13.32
N LEU A 229 14.90 22.82 13.49
CA LEU A 229 15.04 24.15 12.90
C LEU A 229 15.39 24.11 11.39
N LYS A 230 15.84 22.95 10.90
CA LYS A 230 16.20 22.78 9.46
C LYS A 230 15.27 21.78 8.83
N ARG A 231 14.31 22.26 8.04
CA ARG A 231 13.42 21.44 7.24
C ARG A 231 13.99 21.25 5.84
N SER A 232 13.90 20.03 5.32
CA SER A 232 14.26 19.71 3.94
C SER A 232 12.99 19.52 3.13
N CYS A 233 12.97 20.04 1.89
CA CYS A 233 11.96 19.73 0.90
C CYS A 233 12.25 18.43 0.13
N ILE A 234 13.37 17.78 0.42
CA ILE A 234 13.76 16.50 -0.17
C ILE A 234 13.14 15.37 0.65
N CYS A 235 12.37 14.52 -0.01
CA CYS A 235 11.82 13.30 0.57
C CYS A 235 12.76 12.13 0.27
N LYS A 236 13.13 11.38 1.32
CA LYS A 236 14.08 10.25 1.28
C LYS A 236 13.36 8.93 1.56
N ASP A 237 14.07 7.81 1.41
CA ASP A 237 13.58 6.47 1.77
C ASP A 237 12.75 6.49 3.07
N GLN A 238 11.65 5.71 3.09
CA GLN A 238 10.71 5.58 4.20
C GLN A 238 9.89 6.87 4.51
N THR A 239 9.81 7.80 3.57
CA THR A 239 8.93 8.98 3.68
C THR A 239 7.60 8.72 3.00
N VAL A 240 6.52 8.98 3.72
CA VAL A 240 5.17 9.12 3.15
C VAL A 240 4.96 10.58 2.77
N VAL A 241 4.49 10.80 1.56
CA VAL A 241 4.07 12.11 1.03
C VAL A 241 2.58 12.04 0.75
N LEU A 242 1.78 12.79 1.49
CA LEU A 242 0.36 12.99 1.21
C LEU A 242 0.20 14.28 0.43
N TYR A 243 -0.42 14.18 -0.75
CA TYR A 243 -0.69 15.32 -1.60
C TYR A 243 -2.00 16.05 -1.24
N GLY A 244 -2.05 17.33 -1.52
CA GLY A 244 -3.25 18.15 -1.52
C GLY A 244 -4.02 18.06 -2.84
N ASP A 245 -4.86 19.06 -3.10
CA ASP A 245 -5.68 19.11 -4.31
C ASP A 245 -4.86 19.41 -5.57
N GLY A 246 -5.36 18.94 -6.69
CA GLY A 246 -4.77 19.10 -8.02
C GLY A 246 -5.12 17.92 -8.92
N ASP A 247 -4.66 17.96 -10.14
CA ASP A 247 -4.93 16.96 -11.18
C ASP A 247 -3.65 16.36 -11.80
N GLU A 248 -2.49 16.70 -11.21
CA GLU A 248 -1.19 16.15 -11.63
C GLU A 248 -0.24 16.04 -10.44
N VAL A 249 0.54 14.98 -10.38
CA VAL A 249 1.70 14.87 -9.48
C VAL A 249 2.99 15.09 -10.27
N SER A 250 3.99 15.68 -9.59
CA SER A 250 5.31 15.92 -10.18
C SER A 250 6.40 15.55 -9.19
N VAL A 251 7.33 14.69 -9.62
CA VAL A 251 8.46 14.24 -8.80
C VAL A 251 9.74 14.48 -9.57
N THR A 252 10.64 15.29 -9.02
CA THR A 252 11.94 15.61 -9.61
C THR A 252 13.05 14.98 -8.81
N CYS A 253 13.96 14.28 -9.47
CA CYS A 253 15.21 13.83 -8.89
C CYS A 253 16.38 14.58 -9.51
N GLU A 254 17.30 15.10 -8.68
CA GLU A 254 18.45 15.88 -9.18
C GLU A 254 19.74 15.07 -9.26
N ARG A 255 19.91 14.02 -8.41
CA ARG A 255 21.19 13.33 -8.27
C ARG A 255 21.11 11.84 -8.62
N GLU A 256 20.94 10.99 -7.61
CA GLU A 256 21.16 9.54 -7.75
C GLU A 256 19.95 8.75 -8.25
N GLY A 257 18.78 9.34 -8.19
CA GLY A 257 17.51 8.68 -8.49
C GLY A 257 16.62 8.55 -7.27
N VAL A 258 15.35 8.33 -7.54
CA VAL A 258 14.35 8.01 -6.51
C VAL A 258 13.40 6.92 -7.02
N ARG A 259 13.05 5.99 -6.14
CA ARG A 259 11.99 5.00 -6.39
C ARG A 259 10.92 5.12 -5.33
N PHE A 260 9.69 5.09 -5.73
CA PHE A 260 8.56 5.26 -4.83
C PHE A 260 7.32 4.52 -5.33
N LEU A 261 6.46 4.16 -4.40
CA LEU A 261 5.11 3.71 -4.70
C LEU A 261 4.21 4.94 -4.82
N LEU A 262 3.52 5.10 -5.94
CA LEU A 262 2.45 6.10 -6.11
C LEU A 262 1.12 5.39 -5.99
N ILE A 263 0.32 5.84 -5.03
CA ILE A 263 -0.94 5.20 -4.68
C ILE A 263 -2.03 6.27 -4.69
N SER A 264 -3.11 6.02 -5.40
CA SER A 264 -4.29 6.89 -5.38
C SER A 264 -5.58 6.08 -5.36
N GLY A 265 -6.65 6.66 -4.81
CA GLY A 265 -7.94 6.01 -4.76
C GLY A 265 -9.07 6.98 -4.40
N ARG A 266 -10.27 6.65 -4.85
CA ARG A 266 -11.46 7.45 -4.55
C ARG A 266 -11.88 7.22 -3.10
N PRO A 267 -11.99 8.28 -2.28
CA PRO A 267 -12.48 8.16 -0.91
C PRO A 267 -13.87 7.52 -0.87
N ILE A 268 -14.08 6.65 0.09
CA ILE A 268 -15.38 6.01 0.35
C ILE A 268 -16.29 6.95 1.14
N ALA A 269 -15.68 7.75 2.03
CA ALA A 269 -16.36 8.70 2.91
C ALA A 269 -17.44 8.07 3.81
N GLU A 270 -17.24 6.85 4.24
CA GLU A 270 -18.11 6.12 5.17
C GLU A 270 -17.43 5.94 6.54
N PRO A 271 -18.19 5.71 7.61
CA PRO A 271 -17.62 5.41 8.92
C PRO A 271 -16.73 4.16 8.90
N VAL A 272 -15.69 4.16 9.73
CA VAL A 272 -14.74 3.05 9.86
C VAL A 272 -14.74 2.57 11.31
N ALA A 273 -15.18 1.32 11.52
CA ALA A 273 -15.05 0.59 12.78
C ALA A 273 -13.96 -0.47 12.60
N TRP A 274 -12.79 -0.23 13.18
CA TRP A 274 -11.60 -1.05 12.96
C TRP A 274 -11.04 -1.59 14.27
N TYR A 275 -10.84 -2.91 14.31
CA TYR A 275 -10.08 -3.55 15.39
C TYR A 275 -9.34 -4.78 14.84
N GLY A 276 -8.01 -4.82 15.05
CA GLY A 276 -7.16 -5.88 14.52
C GLY A 276 -7.29 -6.05 13.01
N PRO A 277 -7.54 -7.27 12.51
CA PRO A 277 -7.60 -7.55 11.08
C PRO A 277 -8.99 -7.38 10.44
N ILE A 278 -9.96 -6.84 11.19
CA ILE A 278 -11.36 -6.71 10.76
C ILE A 278 -11.75 -5.22 10.72
N VAL A 279 -12.35 -4.80 9.59
CA VAL A 279 -12.80 -3.43 9.38
C VAL A 279 -14.22 -3.41 8.84
N MET A 280 -15.12 -2.84 9.63
CA MET A 280 -16.54 -2.70 9.32
C MET A 280 -16.94 -1.23 9.30
N ASN A 281 -18.24 -0.92 9.16
CA ASN A 281 -18.74 0.46 9.22
C ASN A 281 -19.22 0.86 10.62
N THR A 282 -19.69 -0.11 11.41
CA THR A 282 -20.22 0.13 12.76
C THR A 282 -19.54 -0.77 13.80
N GLN A 283 -19.57 -0.33 15.06
CA GLN A 283 -19.05 -1.14 16.17
C GLN A 283 -19.86 -2.43 16.37
N GLU A 284 -21.14 -2.40 16.04
CA GLU A 284 -22.00 -3.58 16.13
C GLU A 284 -21.64 -4.63 15.09
N GLU A 285 -21.42 -4.23 13.82
CA GLU A 285 -20.92 -5.12 12.78
C GLU A 285 -19.55 -5.70 13.12
N LEU A 286 -18.68 -4.88 13.71
CA LEU A 286 -17.36 -5.31 14.17
C LEU A 286 -17.47 -6.36 15.28
N ARG A 287 -18.31 -6.13 16.30
CA ARG A 287 -18.57 -7.07 17.39
C ARG A 287 -19.11 -8.40 16.84
N LEU A 288 -20.11 -8.33 15.94
CA LEU A 288 -20.68 -9.51 15.31
C LEU A 288 -19.61 -10.32 14.55
N ALA A 289 -18.70 -9.65 13.84
CA ALA A 289 -17.63 -10.34 13.12
C ALA A 289 -16.70 -11.12 14.06
N PHE A 290 -16.39 -10.60 15.24
CA PHE A 290 -15.60 -11.31 16.24
C PHE A 290 -16.37 -12.45 16.90
N GLU A 291 -17.66 -12.27 17.18
CA GLU A 291 -18.52 -13.34 17.69
C GLU A 291 -18.61 -14.50 16.69
N GLU A 292 -18.79 -14.20 15.41
CA GLU A 292 -18.80 -15.21 14.37
C GLU A 292 -17.47 -15.95 14.24
N TYR A 293 -16.34 -15.23 14.42
CA TYR A 293 -15.01 -15.85 14.41
C TYR A 293 -14.84 -16.82 15.60
N GLN A 294 -15.26 -16.42 16.80
CA GLN A 294 -15.22 -17.24 17.99
C GLN A 294 -16.11 -18.47 17.89
N ASN A 295 -17.27 -18.33 17.26
CA ASN A 295 -18.27 -19.40 17.11
C ASN A 295 -18.02 -20.30 15.88
N GLY A 296 -16.96 -20.06 15.09
CA GLY A 296 -16.65 -20.84 13.89
C GLY A 296 -17.59 -20.60 12.70
N THR A 297 -18.36 -19.51 12.72
CA THR A 297 -19.31 -19.13 11.66
C THR A 297 -18.85 -17.96 10.79
N PHE A 298 -17.59 -17.56 10.95
CA PHE A 298 -16.98 -16.42 10.29
C PHE A 298 -16.92 -16.56 8.76
N ILE A 299 -16.58 -17.74 8.26
CA ILE A 299 -16.47 -18.02 6.83
C ILE A 299 -17.87 -18.18 6.24
N LYS A 300 -18.25 -17.28 5.31
CA LYS A 300 -19.55 -17.30 4.62
C LYS A 300 -19.51 -17.99 3.27
N HIS A 301 -18.33 -18.08 2.65
CA HIS A 301 -18.10 -18.70 1.37
C HIS A 301 -16.93 -19.69 1.52
N GLY A 302 -17.24 -20.99 1.57
CA GLY A 302 -16.26 -22.07 1.55
C GLY A 302 -16.16 -22.70 0.16
N LYS A 303 -15.23 -23.65 -0.03
CA LYS A 303 -15.32 -24.57 -1.18
C LYS A 303 -16.63 -25.34 -1.05
N ALA A 304 -17.42 -25.29 -2.13
CA ALA A 304 -18.54 -26.20 -2.31
C ALA A 304 -18.03 -27.65 -2.40
#